data_1fa644823cd84bb9a1c963d0f6a150d2
#
_entry.id   1fa644823cd84bb9a1c963d0f6a150d2
#
_cell.length_a   1.000
_cell.length_b   1.000
_cell.length_c   1.000
_cell.angle_alpha   90.00
_cell.angle_beta   90.00
_cell.angle_gamma   90.00
#
_symmetry.space_group_name_H-M   'P 1'
#
loop_
_entity.id
_entity.type
_entity.pdbx_description
1 polymer ?
#
loop_
_entity_poly.entity_id
_entity_poly.type
_entity_poly.pdbx_seq_one_letter_code
_entity_poly.pdbx_strand_id
1 'polypeptide(L)'
;MYGSETWALKVGDVQRMMSTERMMVRWMCGVSLKDRRSSLELLDCMGIVCICERMRRCRLSWFGHVERKSCDDWVSKCRDLVVEGARGVGRGRKKWFECVANDMRDLGLRRGDAMDRAVWTGGILGNRPTRACAETRTLKRR
;
A
#
# COMPACT_ATOMS: atom_id res chain seq x y z
N MET A 1 1.50 -12.46 -2.95
CA MET A 1 1.97 -11.37 -3.85
C MET A 1 3.45 -11.14 -3.56
N TYR A 2 4.27 -11.83 -4.30
CA TYR A 2 5.72 -11.77 -4.13
C TYR A 2 6.26 -10.46 -4.69
N GLY A 3 7.12 -9.76 -3.95
CA GLY A 3 7.78 -8.52 -4.40
C GLY A 3 6.85 -7.29 -4.54
N SER A 4 5.61 -7.37 -4.04
CA SER A 4 4.63 -6.27 -4.20
C SER A 4 5.01 -4.98 -3.48
N GLU A 5 5.92 -5.07 -2.53
CA GLU A 5 6.48 -3.94 -1.78
C GLU A 5 7.25 -2.96 -2.67
N THR A 6 7.80 -3.44 -3.80
CA THR A 6 8.58 -2.62 -4.75
C THR A 6 7.75 -2.09 -5.92
N TRP A 7 6.46 -2.43 -6.01
CA TRP A 7 5.63 -2.07 -7.16
C TRP A 7 5.02 -0.68 -7.03
N ALA A 8 5.12 0.09 -8.11
CA ALA A 8 4.41 1.36 -8.27
C ALA A 8 2.99 1.09 -8.79
N LEU A 9 2.07 0.72 -7.89
CA LEU A 9 0.72 0.32 -8.25
C LEU A 9 -0.13 1.51 -8.72
N LYS A 10 -0.84 1.32 -9.81
CA LYS A 10 -1.87 2.24 -10.29
C LYS A 10 -3.17 1.99 -9.55
N VAL A 11 -4.06 2.98 -9.55
CA VAL A 11 -5.38 2.87 -8.90
C VAL A 11 -6.18 1.68 -9.45
N GLY A 12 -6.13 1.46 -10.76
CA GLY A 12 -6.82 0.32 -11.38
C GLY A 12 -6.31 -1.05 -10.92
N ASP A 13 -5.00 -1.19 -10.68
CA ASP A 13 -4.43 -2.45 -10.20
C ASP A 13 -4.85 -2.72 -8.75
N VAL A 14 -4.87 -1.68 -7.91
CA VAL A 14 -5.37 -1.76 -6.54
C VAL A 14 -6.85 -2.15 -6.52
N GLN A 15 -7.68 -1.55 -7.38
CA GLN A 15 -9.11 -1.89 -7.49
C GLN A 15 -9.34 -3.35 -7.91
N ARG A 16 -8.55 -3.86 -8.86
CA ARG A 16 -8.63 -5.29 -9.26
C ARG A 16 -8.29 -6.21 -8.10
N MET A 17 -7.21 -5.90 -7.36
CA MET A 17 -6.82 -6.70 -6.18
C MET A 17 -7.87 -6.67 -5.08
N MET A 18 -8.46 -5.50 -4.79
CA MET A 18 -9.56 -5.38 -3.84
C MET A 18 -10.80 -6.18 -4.29
N SER A 19 -11.11 -6.18 -5.59
CA SER A 19 -12.23 -6.94 -6.12
C SER A 19 -12.02 -8.44 -5.96
N THR A 20 -10.79 -8.93 -6.23
CA THR A 20 -10.41 -10.32 -6.03
C THR A 20 -10.48 -10.71 -4.54
N GLU A 21 -9.95 -9.88 -3.65
CA GLU A 21 -10.03 -10.10 -2.20
C GLU A 21 -11.48 -10.22 -1.73
N ARG A 22 -12.36 -9.31 -2.16
CA ARG A 22 -13.78 -9.34 -1.81
C ARG A 22 -14.47 -10.61 -2.28
N MET A 23 -14.11 -11.09 -3.47
CA MET A 23 -14.64 -12.35 -4.02
C MET A 23 -14.18 -13.54 -3.19
N MET A 24 -12.87 -13.60 -2.86
CA MET A 24 -12.29 -14.67 -2.05
C MET A 24 -12.89 -14.71 -0.64
N VAL A 25 -13.01 -13.55 0.01
CA VAL A 25 -13.58 -13.44 1.37
C VAL A 25 -15.04 -13.92 1.39
N ARG A 26 -15.84 -13.54 0.37
CA ARG A 26 -17.22 -14.02 0.25
C ARG A 26 -17.30 -15.54 0.07
N TRP A 27 -16.43 -16.06 -0.78
CA TRP A 27 -16.34 -17.50 -1.02
C TRP A 27 -15.95 -18.26 0.26
N MET A 28 -14.96 -17.76 1.01
CA MET A 28 -14.54 -18.36 2.28
C MET A 28 -15.64 -18.33 3.35
N CYS A 29 -16.46 -17.28 3.38
CA CYS A 29 -17.58 -17.14 4.31
C CYS A 29 -18.87 -17.82 3.83
N GLY A 30 -18.91 -18.42 2.63
CA GLY A 30 -20.13 -18.97 2.04
C GLY A 30 -21.22 -17.91 1.75
N VAL A 31 -20.84 -16.62 1.66
CA VAL A 31 -21.78 -15.49 1.51
C VAL A 31 -21.89 -15.09 0.04
N SER A 32 -23.11 -15.13 -0.50
CA SER A 32 -23.40 -14.70 -1.87
C SER A 32 -23.60 -13.18 -1.97
N LEU A 33 -23.60 -12.66 -3.20
CA LEU A 33 -23.94 -11.25 -3.45
C LEU A 33 -25.39 -10.92 -3.08
N LYS A 34 -26.29 -11.91 -3.10
CA LYS A 34 -27.72 -11.76 -2.74
C LYS A 34 -27.89 -11.41 -1.27
N ASP A 35 -26.98 -11.87 -0.40
CA ASP A 35 -27.03 -11.66 1.04
C ASP A 35 -26.70 -10.21 1.45
N ARG A 36 -26.32 -9.37 0.50
CA ARG A 36 -26.02 -7.92 0.66
C ARG A 36 -25.07 -7.56 1.81
N ARG A 37 -24.29 -8.53 2.31
CA ARG A 37 -23.30 -8.27 3.36
C ARG A 37 -22.12 -7.46 2.85
N SER A 38 -21.64 -6.53 3.68
CA SER A 38 -20.45 -5.74 3.38
C SER A 38 -19.20 -6.60 3.41
N SER A 39 -18.33 -6.45 2.41
CA SER A 39 -17.03 -7.14 2.41
C SER A 39 -16.11 -6.68 3.55
N LEU A 40 -16.30 -5.45 4.05
CA LEU A 40 -15.55 -4.94 5.20
C LEU A 40 -15.96 -5.64 6.50
N GLU A 41 -17.26 -5.85 6.70
CA GLU A 41 -17.78 -6.61 7.84
C GLU A 41 -17.26 -8.06 7.82
N LEU A 42 -17.18 -8.68 6.64
CA LEU A 42 -16.63 -10.02 6.50
C LEU A 42 -15.14 -10.08 6.83
N LEU A 43 -14.34 -9.09 6.38
CA LEU A 43 -12.93 -8.97 6.73
C LEU A 43 -12.75 -8.80 8.23
N ASP A 44 -13.55 -7.93 8.87
CA ASP A 44 -13.52 -7.72 10.32
C ASP A 44 -13.86 -9.00 11.10
N CYS A 45 -14.92 -9.70 10.70
CA CYS A 45 -15.30 -10.97 11.31
C CYS A 45 -14.18 -12.03 11.21
N MET A 46 -13.40 -12.01 10.13
CA MET A 46 -12.29 -12.93 9.91
C MET A 46 -10.97 -12.44 10.53
N GLY A 47 -10.93 -11.22 11.06
CA GLY A 47 -9.69 -10.60 11.56
C GLY A 47 -8.65 -10.35 10.47
N ILE A 48 -9.07 -10.21 9.21
CA ILE A 48 -8.17 -10.04 8.06
C ILE A 48 -8.00 -8.57 7.73
N VAL A 49 -6.76 -8.12 7.68
CA VAL A 49 -6.40 -6.78 7.21
C VAL A 49 -6.58 -6.71 5.70
N CYS A 50 -7.28 -5.68 5.20
CA CYS A 50 -7.51 -5.51 3.76
C CYS A 50 -6.20 -5.43 2.96
N ILE A 51 -6.25 -5.89 1.72
CA ILE A 51 -5.09 -5.98 0.83
C ILE A 51 -4.35 -4.65 0.66
N CYS A 52 -5.08 -3.54 0.58
CA CYS A 52 -4.50 -2.21 0.42
C CYS A 52 -3.64 -1.82 1.61
N GLU A 53 -4.15 -2.06 2.80
CA GLU A 53 -3.44 -1.79 4.05
C GLU A 53 -2.21 -2.70 4.18
N ARG A 54 -2.35 -3.98 3.88
CA ARG A 54 -1.24 -4.94 3.90
C ARG A 54 -0.12 -4.53 2.95
N MET A 55 -0.48 -4.11 1.73
CA MET A 55 0.51 -3.66 0.74
C MET A 55 1.21 -2.38 1.17
N ARG A 56 0.48 -1.44 1.78
CA ARG A 56 1.06 -0.24 2.34
C ARG A 56 2.06 -0.56 3.44
N ARG A 57 1.71 -1.43 4.37
CA ARG A 57 2.60 -1.88 5.44
C ARG A 57 3.86 -2.55 4.90
N CYS A 58 3.72 -3.44 3.93
CA CYS A 58 4.87 -4.09 3.29
C CYS A 58 5.77 -3.06 2.60
N ARG A 59 5.21 -2.11 1.84
CA ARG A 59 5.97 -1.07 1.14
C ARG A 59 6.72 -0.14 2.10
N LEU A 60 6.07 0.33 3.16
CA LEU A 60 6.71 1.17 4.17
C LEU A 60 7.74 0.39 4.99
N SER A 61 7.48 -0.87 5.32
CA SER A 61 8.45 -1.73 5.99
C SER A 61 9.72 -1.90 5.15
N TRP A 62 9.56 -2.15 3.84
CA TRP A 62 10.67 -2.23 2.90
C TRP A 62 11.41 -0.90 2.79
N PHE A 63 10.69 0.22 2.65
CA PHE A 63 11.29 1.55 2.63
C PHE A 63 12.16 1.80 3.87
N GLY A 64 11.64 1.55 5.07
CA GLY A 64 12.41 1.72 6.30
C GLY A 64 13.63 0.79 6.37
N HIS A 65 13.54 -0.42 5.79
CA HIS A 65 14.70 -1.30 5.68
C HIS A 65 15.78 -0.68 4.77
N VAL A 66 15.39 -0.16 3.62
CA VAL A 66 16.33 0.47 2.65
C VAL A 66 16.95 1.75 3.23
N GLU A 67 16.19 2.58 3.94
CA GLU A 67 16.71 3.82 4.55
C GLU A 67 17.78 3.56 5.62
N ARG A 68 17.69 2.45 6.34
CA ARG A 68 18.67 2.06 7.36
C ARG A 68 19.90 1.33 6.81
N LYS A 69 19.95 1.06 5.51
CA LYS A 69 21.13 0.50 4.86
C LYS A 69 22.25 1.53 4.78
N SER A 70 23.50 1.04 4.81
CA SER A 70 24.66 1.92 4.59
C SER A 70 24.64 2.52 3.20
N CYS A 71 25.26 3.67 3.02
CA CYS A 71 25.38 4.33 1.73
C CYS A 71 26.18 3.49 0.70
N ASP A 72 27.04 2.58 1.17
CA ASP A 72 27.84 1.71 0.32
C ASP A 72 27.08 0.49 -0.19
N ASP A 73 25.90 0.18 0.42
CA ASP A 73 25.05 -0.92 -0.03
C ASP A 73 24.52 -0.63 -1.44
N TRP A 74 24.57 -1.63 -2.31
CA TRP A 74 24.11 -1.51 -3.69
C TRP A 74 22.62 -1.10 -3.79
N VAL A 75 21.79 -1.51 -2.82
CA VAL A 75 20.36 -1.12 -2.78
C VAL A 75 20.23 0.39 -2.59
N SER A 76 21.04 0.97 -1.70
CA SER A 76 21.06 2.42 -1.48
C SER A 76 21.52 3.16 -2.73
N LYS A 77 22.56 2.67 -3.38
CA LYS A 77 23.06 3.22 -4.66
C LYS A 77 22.01 3.13 -5.77
N CYS A 78 21.29 2.00 -5.88
CA CYS A 78 20.21 1.85 -6.86
C CYS A 78 19.00 2.75 -6.57
N ARG A 79 18.69 3.00 -5.29
CA ARG A 79 17.61 3.91 -4.89
C ARG A 79 17.85 5.33 -5.38
N ASP A 80 19.08 5.80 -5.24
CA ASP A 80 19.47 7.18 -5.53
C ASP A 80 19.95 7.36 -6.98
N LEU A 81 20.02 6.27 -7.76
CA LEU A 81 20.42 6.30 -9.16
C LEU A 81 19.46 7.13 -10.01
N VAL A 82 19.97 8.19 -10.58
CA VAL A 82 19.24 9.00 -11.57
C VAL A 82 19.54 8.40 -12.95
N VAL A 83 18.52 7.81 -13.56
CA VAL A 83 18.62 7.31 -14.94
C VAL A 83 18.43 8.49 -15.90
N GLU A 84 19.49 8.83 -16.62
CA GLU A 84 19.45 9.83 -17.69
C GLU A 84 18.70 9.27 -18.90
N GLY A 85 17.93 10.11 -19.57
CA GLY A 85 17.19 9.76 -20.78
C GLY A 85 16.05 10.68 -21.05
N ALA A 86 15.74 10.88 -22.33
CA ALA A 86 14.60 11.64 -22.78
C ALA A 86 13.30 10.88 -22.47
N ARG A 87 12.35 11.53 -21.81
CA ARG A 87 11.01 10.96 -21.61
C ARG A 87 10.18 11.19 -22.88
N GLY A 88 9.48 10.14 -23.30
CA GLY A 88 8.49 10.24 -24.36
C GLY A 88 7.37 11.22 -24.01
N VAL A 89 6.65 11.69 -25.02
CA VAL A 89 5.50 12.59 -24.87
C VAL A 89 4.39 11.88 -24.08
N GLY A 90 3.82 12.56 -23.09
CA GLY A 90 2.71 12.08 -22.30
C GLY A 90 2.93 12.13 -20.79
N ARG A 91 1.91 11.67 -20.03
CA ARG A 91 1.98 11.61 -18.56
C ARG A 91 3.05 10.61 -18.11
N GLY A 92 3.99 11.06 -17.30
CA GLY A 92 5.03 10.21 -16.72
C GLY A 92 4.44 9.01 -15.95
N ARG A 93 5.17 7.87 -15.96
CA ARG A 93 4.80 6.70 -15.17
C ARG A 93 4.87 7.02 -13.68
N LYS A 94 3.92 6.53 -12.91
CA LYS A 94 3.93 6.64 -11.45
C LYS A 94 5.19 5.97 -10.89
N LYS A 95 5.94 6.69 -10.08
CA LYS A 95 7.15 6.17 -9.43
C LYS A 95 6.80 5.50 -8.10
N TRP A 96 7.60 4.50 -7.72
CA TRP A 96 7.45 3.83 -6.43
C TRP A 96 7.57 4.80 -5.25
N PHE A 97 8.52 5.73 -5.33
CA PHE A 97 8.75 6.74 -4.30
C PHE A 97 7.55 7.68 -4.09
N GLU A 98 6.79 7.97 -5.14
CA GLU A 98 5.54 8.72 -5.03
C GLU A 98 4.48 7.96 -4.23
N CYS A 99 4.45 6.63 -4.38
CA CYS A 99 3.57 5.78 -3.58
C CYS A 99 3.97 5.81 -2.10
N VAL A 100 5.28 5.67 -1.81
CA VAL A 100 5.81 5.73 -0.45
C VAL A 100 5.54 7.10 0.19
N ALA A 101 5.78 8.20 -0.54
CA ALA A 101 5.55 9.55 -0.04
C ALA A 101 4.07 9.80 0.30
N ASN A 102 3.15 9.28 -0.51
CA ASN A 102 1.73 9.36 -0.23
C ASN A 102 1.36 8.53 1.01
N ASP A 103 1.87 7.30 1.11
CA ASP A 103 1.62 6.43 2.26
C ASP A 103 2.15 7.03 3.56
N MET A 104 3.34 7.65 3.54
CA MET A 104 3.91 8.36 4.70
C MET A 104 3.03 9.55 5.10
N ARG A 105 2.56 10.33 4.13
CA ARG A 105 1.69 11.48 4.37
C ARG A 105 0.37 11.05 5.01
N ASP A 106 -0.23 9.97 4.54
CA ASP A 106 -1.49 9.43 5.07
C ASP A 106 -1.36 8.96 6.52
N LEU A 107 -0.17 8.48 6.91
CA LEU A 107 0.14 8.05 8.27
C LEU A 107 0.74 9.16 9.15
N GLY A 108 1.09 10.31 8.57
CA GLY A 108 1.79 11.38 9.28
C GLY A 108 3.24 11.04 9.65
N LEU A 109 3.86 10.12 8.90
CA LEU A 109 5.24 9.70 9.08
C LEU A 109 6.20 10.60 8.30
N ARG A 110 7.38 10.82 8.85
CA ARG A 110 8.48 11.54 8.21
C ARG A 110 9.58 10.57 7.79
N ARG A 111 10.34 10.92 6.77
CA ARG A 111 11.47 10.10 6.31
C ARG A 111 12.50 9.84 7.42
N GLY A 112 12.73 10.83 8.29
CA GLY A 112 13.64 10.70 9.44
C GLY A 112 13.21 9.62 10.44
N ASP A 113 11.91 9.39 10.60
CA ASP A 113 11.37 8.39 11.52
C ASP A 113 11.76 6.96 11.10
N ALA A 114 12.11 6.77 9.81
CA ALA A 114 12.56 5.49 9.27
C ALA A 114 13.89 5.02 9.87
N MET A 115 14.70 5.92 10.42
CA MET A 115 15.98 5.57 11.07
C MET A 115 15.76 4.84 12.39
N ASP A 116 14.72 5.19 13.14
CA ASP A 116 14.32 4.46 14.34
C ASP A 116 13.31 3.36 14.01
N ARG A 117 13.76 2.11 14.15
CA ARG A 117 12.93 0.95 13.82
C ARG A 117 11.66 0.83 14.66
N ALA A 118 11.73 1.20 15.94
CA ALA A 118 10.59 1.09 16.85
C ALA A 118 9.53 2.14 16.53
N VAL A 119 9.94 3.39 16.34
CA VAL A 119 9.07 4.50 15.94
C VAL A 119 8.44 4.20 14.58
N TRP A 120 9.24 3.74 13.61
CA TRP A 120 8.76 3.42 12.27
C TRP A 120 7.74 2.29 12.26
N THR A 121 8.03 1.18 12.94
CA THR A 121 7.12 0.03 13.03
C THR A 121 5.83 0.40 13.77
N GLY A 122 5.93 1.15 14.86
CA GLY A 122 4.77 1.66 15.60
C GLY A 122 3.88 2.55 14.73
N GLY A 123 4.48 3.44 13.94
CA GLY A 123 3.76 4.32 13.02
C GLY A 123 3.06 3.56 11.87
N ILE A 124 3.67 2.50 11.34
CA ILE A 124 3.08 1.65 10.30
C ILE A 124 1.92 0.81 10.86
N LEU A 125 2.07 0.26 12.07
CA LEU A 125 1.06 -0.59 12.70
C LEU A 125 -0.03 0.21 13.41
N GLY A 126 0.20 1.50 13.64
CA GLY A 126 -0.76 2.41 14.25
C GLY A 126 -2.12 2.36 13.54
N ASN A 127 -3.15 2.12 14.33
CA ASN A 127 -4.50 1.70 13.91
C ASN A 127 -5.33 2.86 13.34
N ARG A 128 -4.87 3.54 12.28
CA ARG A 128 -5.71 4.51 11.56
C ARG A 128 -6.33 3.84 10.33
N PRO A 129 -7.68 3.78 10.25
CA PRO A 129 -8.35 3.34 9.04
C PRO A 129 -7.93 4.26 7.88
N THR A 130 -7.39 3.69 6.83
CA THR A 130 -6.88 4.43 5.68
C THR A 130 -8.00 5.12 4.93
N ARG A 131 -7.74 6.36 4.48
CA ARG A 131 -8.56 7.07 3.50
C ARG A 131 -8.91 6.21 2.28
N ALA A 132 -8.00 5.38 1.81
CA ALA A 132 -8.23 4.49 0.66
C ALA A 132 -9.38 3.49 0.88
N CYS A 133 -9.55 2.96 2.09
CA CYS A 133 -10.72 2.13 2.43
C CYS A 133 -11.99 2.98 2.64
N ALA A 134 -11.86 4.27 2.98
CA ALA A 134 -13.00 5.18 3.18
C ALA A 134 -13.50 5.77 1.86
N GLU A 135 -12.63 6.10 0.91
CA GLU A 135 -13.00 6.72 -0.37
C GLU A 135 -13.76 5.77 -1.31
N THR A 136 -13.57 4.45 -1.18
CA THR A 136 -14.44 3.49 -1.87
C THR A 136 -15.87 3.47 -1.35
N ARG A 137 -16.14 4.07 -0.17
CA ARG A 137 -17.52 4.28 0.33
C ARG A 137 -18.26 5.39 -0.40
N THR A 138 -17.58 6.43 -0.85
CA THR A 138 -18.21 7.62 -1.45
C THR A 138 -18.48 7.46 -2.95
N LEU A 139 -17.72 6.66 -3.65
CA LEU A 139 -17.90 6.44 -5.09
C LEU A 139 -19.09 5.53 -5.45
N LYS A 140 -19.71 4.86 -4.46
CA LYS A 140 -20.89 3.99 -4.68
C LYS A 140 -22.24 4.68 -4.43
N ARG A 141 -22.25 5.99 -4.13
CA ARG A 141 -23.48 6.78 -3.87
C ARG A 141 -23.80 7.83 -4.94
N ARG A 142 -23.14 7.75 -6.12
CA ARG A 142 -23.54 8.55 -7.28
C ARG A 142 -23.84 7.66 -8.47
#